data_62f07178a364b9da9ae20230a11b8154
#
_entry.id   62f07178a364b9da9ae20230a11b8154
#
_cell.length_a   1.000
_cell.length_b   1.000
_cell.length_c   1.000
_cell.angle_alpha   90.00
_cell.angle_beta   90.00
_cell.angle_gamma   90.00
#
_symmetry.space_group_name_H-M   'P 1'
#
loop_
_entity.id
_entity.type
_entity.pdbx_description
1 polymer ?
#
loop_
_entity_poly.entity_id
_entity_poly.type
_entity_poly.pdbx_seq_one_letter_code
_entity_poly.pdbx_strand_id
1 'polypeptide(L)'
;MNDFNHESLFKKNVIWLVVLVAIVIFGLLLFKGWDKVVNDEIDGMITITGNFSCLPLREGIKMSETCALGVRSRDGLHYALDISRIQDANSDLKAEDTIAVTGTLKPEGNMPAPEWADYSVAGVVLVNTLLRTR
;
A
#
# COMPACT_ATOMS: atom_id res chain seq x y z
N MET A 1 -47.33 7.11 53.78
CA MET A 1 -45.99 7.70 53.96
C MET A 1 -44.88 6.74 53.38
N ASN A 2 -44.67 6.64 52.07
CA ASN A 2 -43.56 5.87 51.48
C ASN A 2 -43.37 6.21 50.00
N ASP A 3 -43.45 7.49 49.63
CA ASP A 3 -43.25 7.89 48.21
C ASP A 3 -41.87 8.52 47.90
N PHE A 4 -40.93 8.50 48.85
CA PHE A 4 -39.70 9.28 48.74
C PHE A 4 -38.49 8.53 48.12
N ASN A 5 -38.60 7.25 47.77
CA ASN A 5 -37.41 6.47 47.35
C ASN A 5 -37.38 6.11 45.88
N HIS A 6 -38.42 6.31 45.11
CA HIS A 6 -38.46 5.88 43.70
C HIS A 6 -37.80 6.87 42.75
N GLU A 7 -37.84 8.17 43.02
CA GLU A 7 -37.26 9.21 42.17
C GLU A 7 -35.71 9.22 42.19
N SER A 8 -35.10 8.88 43.33
CA SER A 8 -33.64 8.91 43.45
C SER A 8 -32.95 7.74 42.71
N LEU A 9 -33.60 6.58 42.66
CA LEU A 9 -33.13 5.40 41.94
C LEU A 9 -33.27 5.60 40.45
N PHE A 10 -34.33 6.23 39.98
CA PHE A 10 -34.54 6.50 38.54
C PHE A 10 -33.50 7.49 38.00
N LYS A 11 -33.21 8.57 38.75
CA LYS A 11 -32.18 9.56 38.37
C LYS A 11 -30.79 8.96 38.32
N LYS A 12 -30.42 8.08 39.26
CA LYS A 12 -29.13 7.38 39.24
C LYS A 12 -28.98 6.47 38.01
N ASN A 13 -30.00 5.71 37.67
CA ASN A 13 -29.97 4.81 36.53
C ASN A 13 -29.89 5.57 35.20
N VAL A 14 -30.59 6.69 35.06
CA VAL A 14 -30.53 7.55 33.87
C VAL A 14 -29.15 8.16 33.72
N ILE A 15 -28.51 8.64 34.78
CA ILE A 15 -27.14 9.19 34.73
C ILE A 15 -26.15 8.11 34.29
N TRP A 16 -26.25 6.90 34.84
CA TRP A 16 -25.39 5.77 34.44
C TRP A 16 -25.54 5.40 32.96
N LEU A 17 -26.77 5.43 32.45
CA LEU A 17 -27.08 5.13 31.07
C LEU A 17 -26.51 6.19 30.13
N VAL A 18 -26.60 7.45 30.47
CA VAL A 18 -26.02 8.57 29.71
C VAL A 18 -24.48 8.45 29.67
N VAL A 19 -23.85 8.11 30.79
CA VAL A 19 -22.38 7.92 30.85
C VAL A 19 -21.93 6.75 29.98
N LEU A 20 -22.65 5.62 30.00
CA LEU A 20 -22.36 4.47 29.13
C LEU A 20 -22.47 4.82 27.65
N VAL A 21 -23.52 5.53 27.25
CA VAL A 21 -23.70 5.97 25.86
C VAL A 21 -22.58 6.93 25.45
N ALA A 22 -22.18 7.85 26.32
CA ALA A 22 -21.09 8.77 26.04
C ALA A 22 -19.73 8.03 25.83
N ILE A 23 -19.45 7.00 26.64
CA ILE A 23 -18.23 6.17 26.51
C ILE A 23 -18.25 5.41 25.17
N VAL A 24 -19.40 4.85 24.78
CA VAL A 24 -19.51 4.12 23.49
C VAL A 24 -19.32 5.06 22.31
N ILE A 25 -19.93 6.25 22.34
CA ILE A 25 -19.75 7.26 21.26
C ILE A 25 -18.30 7.72 21.19
N PHE A 26 -17.67 7.99 22.34
CA PHE A 26 -16.27 8.39 22.39
C PHE A 26 -15.33 7.27 21.89
N GLY A 27 -15.61 6.02 22.24
CA GLY A 27 -14.91 4.86 21.71
C GLY A 27 -15.03 4.74 20.19
N LEU A 28 -16.23 4.91 19.63
CA LEU A 28 -16.45 4.87 18.18
C LEU A 28 -15.77 6.03 17.44
N LEU A 29 -15.65 7.20 18.05
CA LEU A 29 -14.93 8.34 17.48
C LEU A 29 -13.41 8.11 17.47
N LEU A 30 -12.87 7.47 18.48
CA LEU A 30 -11.45 7.09 18.51
C LEU A 30 -11.13 5.99 17.49
N PHE A 31 -12.03 5.02 17.28
CA PHE A 31 -11.84 3.97 16.26
C PHE A 31 -11.87 4.53 14.83
N LYS A 32 -12.71 5.53 14.53
CA LYS A 32 -12.72 6.18 13.20
C LYS A 32 -11.45 6.98 12.89
N GLY A 33 -10.66 7.34 13.88
CA GLY A 33 -9.38 8.04 13.69
C GLY A 33 -8.22 7.12 13.32
N TRP A 34 -8.33 5.81 13.56
CA TRP A 34 -7.23 4.86 13.32
C TRP A 34 -7.15 4.36 11.87
N ASP A 35 -8.24 4.38 11.11
CA ASP A 35 -8.21 3.94 9.71
C ASP A 35 -7.46 4.90 8.77
N LYS A 36 -7.19 6.13 9.19
CA LYS A 36 -6.43 7.10 8.39
C LYS A 36 -4.90 7.04 8.58
N VAL A 37 -4.43 6.45 9.65
CA VAL A 37 -2.98 6.42 9.95
C VAL A 37 -2.24 5.30 9.21
N VAL A 38 -2.96 4.29 8.72
CA VAL A 38 -2.34 3.11 8.06
C VAL A 38 -2.10 3.33 6.56
N ASN A 39 -2.74 4.32 5.93
CA ASN A 39 -2.64 4.53 4.48
C ASN A 39 -1.55 5.52 4.02
N ASP A 40 -0.93 6.27 4.93
CA ASP A 40 0.13 7.24 4.57
C ASP A 40 1.56 6.67 4.63
N GLU A 41 1.75 5.45 5.10
CA GLU A 41 3.08 4.86 5.32
C GLU A 41 3.54 3.89 4.21
N ILE A 42 2.78 3.77 3.11
CA ILE A 42 3.16 2.90 1.96
C ILE A 42 4.06 3.64 0.96
N ASP A 43 4.36 4.90 1.19
CA ASP A 43 5.29 5.71 0.36
C ASP A 43 6.74 5.58 0.86
N GLY A 44 7.08 4.44 1.44
CA GLY A 44 8.38 4.16 2.03
C GLY A 44 9.44 3.74 1.00
N MET A 45 10.69 4.05 1.31
CA MET A 45 11.83 3.49 0.59
C MET A 45 11.91 1.99 0.89
N ILE A 46 11.89 1.17 -0.16
CA ILE A 46 11.96 -0.29 -0.07
C ILE A 46 13.12 -0.82 -0.90
N THR A 47 13.56 -2.03 -0.58
CA THR A 47 14.49 -2.80 -1.41
C THR A 47 13.83 -4.11 -1.83
N ILE A 48 13.71 -4.31 -3.14
CA ILE A 48 13.19 -5.53 -3.74
C ILE A 48 14.33 -6.29 -4.40
N THR A 49 14.48 -7.55 -4.06
CA THR A 49 15.40 -8.47 -4.73
C THR A 49 14.62 -9.49 -5.54
N GLY A 50 14.96 -9.65 -6.79
CA GLY A 50 14.27 -10.58 -7.68
C GLY A 50 14.93 -10.68 -9.05
N ASN A 51 14.22 -11.32 -9.97
CA ASN A 51 14.68 -11.47 -11.34
C ASN A 51 14.16 -10.33 -12.21
N PHE A 52 15.08 -9.73 -12.98
CA PHE A 52 14.72 -8.74 -13.97
C PHE A 52 13.92 -9.40 -15.09
N SER A 53 12.73 -8.89 -15.40
CA SER A 53 11.83 -9.49 -16.37
C SER A 53 10.92 -8.46 -17.04
N CYS A 54 10.36 -8.84 -18.19
CA CYS A 54 9.25 -8.11 -18.76
C CYS A 54 8.01 -8.25 -17.87
N LEU A 55 7.24 -7.18 -17.77
CA LEU A 55 6.00 -7.20 -17.01
C LEU A 55 4.91 -7.97 -17.73
N PRO A 56 4.11 -8.78 -17.01
CA PRO A 56 2.95 -9.44 -17.58
C PRO A 56 1.84 -8.42 -17.87
N LEU A 57 1.23 -8.52 -19.04
CA LEU A 57 0.06 -7.74 -19.39
C LEU A 57 -1.18 -8.24 -18.63
N ARG A 58 -2.12 -7.37 -18.37
CA ARG A 58 -3.45 -7.75 -17.85
C ARG A 58 -4.22 -8.53 -18.93
N GLU A 59 -5.13 -9.37 -18.47
CA GLU A 59 -6.01 -10.12 -19.36
C GLU A 59 -6.80 -9.19 -20.29
N GLY A 60 -6.84 -9.53 -21.59
CA GLY A 60 -7.55 -8.76 -22.61
C GLY A 60 -6.77 -7.61 -23.24
N ILE A 61 -5.56 -7.29 -22.75
CA ILE A 61 -4.67 -6.32 -23.38
C ILE A 61 -3.87 -7.02 -24.49
N LYS A 62 -3.84 -6.40 -25.68
CA LYS A 62 -3.03 -6.91 -26.79
C LYS A 62 -1.55 -6.71 -26.49
N MET A 63 -0.76 -7.72 -26.83
CA MET A 63 0.68 -7.69 -26.71
C MET A 63 1.25 -6.43 -27.39
N SER A 64 1.96 -5.60 -26.62
CA SER A 64 2.82 -4.54 -27.15
C SER A 64 4.12 -5.18 -27.62
N GLU A 65 4.69 -4.66 -28.69
CA GLU A 65 6.03 -5.06 -29.15
C GLU A 65 7.13 -4.62 -28.19
N THR A 66 6.83 -3.69 -27.28
CA THR A 66 7.77 -3.16 -26.30
C THR A 66 7.57 -3.83 -24.95
N CYS A 67 8.68 -4.35 -24.42
CA CYS A 67 8.73 -4.91 -23.07
C CYS A 67 8.85 -3.79 -22.05
N ALA A 68 7.89 -3.68 -21.15
CA ALA A 68 8.03 -2.81 -19.98
C ALA A 68 8.92 -3.49 -18.93
N LEU A 69 9.83 -2.70 -18.38
CA LEU A 69 10.83 -3.18 -17.42
C LEU A 69 10.22 -3.45 -16.05
N GLY A 70 10.54 -4.60 -15.47
CA GLY A 70 10.08 -5.00 -14.16
C GLY A 70 11.01 -5.91 -13.41
N VAL A 71 10.69 -6.12 -12.14
CA VAL A 71 11.33 -7.12 -11.30
C VAL A 71 10.26 -8.08 -10.78
N ARG A 72 10.52 -9.36 -10.91
CA ARG A 72 9.75 -10.42 -10.29
C ARG A 72 10.40 -10.78 -8.97
N SER A 73 9.74 -10.44 -7.87
CA SER A 73 10.22 -10.75 -6.52
C SER A 73 10.13 -12.24 -6.19
N ARG A 74 10.75 -12.66 -5.10
CA ARG A 74 10.78 -14.08 -4.68
C ARG A 74 9.41 -14.65 -4.34
N ASP A 75 8.47 -13.83 -3.91
CA ASP A 75 7.07 -14.19 -3.65
C ASP A 75 6.21 -14.26 -4.92
N GLY A 76 6.82 -14.02 -6.10
CA GLY A 76 6.17 -14.09 -7.40
C GLY A 76 5.44 -12.83 -7.84
N LEU A 77 5.46 -11.75 -7.03
CA LEU A 77 4.87 -10.47 -7.41
C LEU A 77 5.75 -9.74 -8.43
N HIS A 78 5.09 -9.03 -9.34
CA HIS A 78 5.76 -8.19 -10.33
C HIS A 78 5.67 -6.73 -9.91
N TYR A 79 6.78 -6.02 -10.01
CA TYR A 79 6.86 -4.58 -9.77
C TYR A 79 7.41 -3.89 -11.00
N ALA A 80 6.75 -2.84 -11.45
CA ALA A 80 7.26 -1.99 -12.53
C ALA A 80 8.42 -1.13 -12.02
N LEU A 81 9.40 -0.87 -12.87
CA LEU A 81 10.58 -0.09 -12.54
C LEU A 81 10.57 1.23 -13.32
N ASP A 82 10.35 2.32 -12.62
CA ASP A 82 10.58 3.66 -13.15
C ASP A 82 12.06 4.03 -12.94
N ILE A 83 12.83 3.88 -14.00
CA ILE A 83 14.28 4.17 -14.02
C ILE A 83 14.61 5.57 -14.54
N SER A 84 13.61 6.43 -14.75
CA SER A 84 13.80 7.76 -15.32
C SER A 84 14.78 8.65 -14.55
N ARG A 85 15.01 8.34 -13.28
CA ARG A 85 15.92 9.07 -12.39
C ARG A 85 17.35 8.55 -12.37
N ILE A 86 17.61 7.40 -12.99
CA ILE A 86 18.94 6.77 -13.01
C ILE A 86 19.57 7.04 -14.37
N GLN A 87 20.60 7.90 -14.41
CA GLN A 87 21.31 8.25 -15.65
C GLN A 87 22.13 7.08 -16.24
N ASP A 88 22.56 6.14 -15.38
CA ASP A 88 23.33 4.97 -15.76
C ASP A 88 22.57 3.66 -15.50
N ALA A 89 21.25 3.64 -15.79
CA ALA A 89 20.47 2.41 -15.70
C ALA A 89 21.14 1.38 -16.63
N ASN A 90 21.90 0.50 -16.02
CA ASN A 90 22.75 -0.53 -16.59
C ASN A 90 22.21 -1.07 -17.93
N SER A 91 22.75 -0.55 -19.02
CA SER A 91 22.49 -1.00 -20.39
C SER A 91 22.79 -2.49 -20.61
N ASP A 92 23.41 -3.15 -19.62
CA ASP A 92 23.86 -4.54 -19.69
C ASP A 92 22.94 -5.53 -18.95
N LEU A 93 21.79 -5.08 -18.42
CA LEU A 93 20.82 -5.97 -17.77
C LEU A 93 20.16 -6.87 -18.81
N LYS A 94 20.16 -8.16 -18.52
CA LYS A 94 19.49 -9.19 -19.32
C LYS A 94 18.29 -9.73 -18.57
N ALA A 95 17.28 -10.21 -19.32
CA ALA A 95 16.20 -10.96 -18.73
C ALA A 95 16.76 -12.10 -17.86
N GLU A 96 16.13 -12.34 -16.73
CA GLU A 96 16.52 -13.34 -15.71
C GLU A 96 17.74 -12.95 -14.85
N ASP A 97 18.37 -11.81 -15.08
CA ASP A 97 19.40 -11.33 -14.14
C ASP A 97 18.79 -11.11 -12.76
N THR A 98 19.48 -11.56 -11.71
CA THR A 98 19.07 -11.24 -10.35
C THR A 98 19.50 -9.82 -10.01
N ILE A 99 18.56 -8.99 -9.62
CA ILE A 99 18.77 -7.60 -9.29
C ILE A 99 18.24 -7.26 -7.89
N ALA A 100 18.87 -6.28 -7.27
CA ALA A 100 18.35 -5.60 -6.08
C ALA A 100 18.02 -4.15 -6.45
N VAL A 101 16.76 -3.79 -6.26
CA VAL A 101 16.23 -2.46 -6.59
C VAL A 101 15.85 -1.76 -5.30
N THR A 102 16.41 -0.58 -5.07
CA THR A 102 16.03 0.28 -3.95
C THR A 102 15.36 1.54 -4.47
N GLY A 103 14.23 1.88 -3.92
CA GLY A 103 13.44 3.04 -4.36
C GLY A 103 12.19 3.24 -3.54
N THR A 104 11.36 4.17 -4.00
CA THR A 104 10.07 4.46 -3.39
C THR A 104 8.98 3.65 -4.08
N LEU A 105 8.25 2.84 -3.32
CA LEU A 105 7.12 2.07 -3.83
C LEU A 105 5.87 2.94 -3.92
N LYS A 106 5.26 2.95 -5.09
CA LYS A 106 3.91 3.45 -5.35
C LYS A 106 2.99 2.26 -5.59
N PRO A 107 2.02 2.01 -4.71
CA PRO A 107 1.11 0.87 -4.85
C PRO A 107 0.20 1.04 -6.08
N GLU A 108 -0.45 -0.05 -6.50
CA GLU A 108 -1.30 -0.10 -7.71
C GLU A 108 -2.33 1.04 -7.79
N GLY A 109 -2.92 1.47 -6.66
CA GLY A 109 -3.90 2.57 -6.63
C GLY A 109 -3.33 3.98 -6.82
N ASN A 110 -2.00 4.15 -6.75
CA ASN A 110 -1.30 5.44 -6.82
C ASN A 110 -0.15 5.42 -7.84
N MET A 111 -0.37 4.79 -8.98
CA MET A 111 0.65 4.69 -10.03
C MET A 111 1.01 6.07 -10.59
N PRO A 112 2.31 6.37 -10.77
CA PRO A 112 2.78 7.68 -11.19
C PRO A 112 2.44 8.01 -12.65
N ALA A 113 2.18 6.99 -13.48
CA ALA A 113 1.90 7.17 -14.89
C ALA A 113 0.87 6.16 -15.41
N PRO A 114 -0.01 6.55 -16.35
CA PRO A 114 -1.06 5.69 -16.88
C PRO A 114 -0.55 4.48 -17.67
N GLU A 115 0.68 4.55 -18.18
CA GLU A 115 1.31 3.46 -18.94
C GLU A 115 1.44 2.15 -18.17
N TRP A 116 1.50 2.21 -16.83
CA TRP A 116 1.56 1.02 -15.99
C TRP A 116 0.21 0.32 -15.81
N ALA A 117 -0.89 0.98 -16.18
CA ALA A 117 -2.24 0.44 -16.00
C ALA A 117 -2.51 -0.83 -16.80
N ASP A 118 -1.79 -1.02 -17.90
CA ASP A 118 -1.93 -2.19 -18.79
C ASP A 118 -1.26 -3.45 -18.25
N TYR A 119 -0.47 -3.33 -17.20
CA TYR A 119 0.32 -4.43 -16.64
C TYR A 119 -0.26 -4.94 -15.32
N SER A 120 -0.08 -6.24 -15.09
CA SER A 120 -0.44 -6.89 -13.82
C SER A 120 0.72 -6.76 -12.84
N VAL A 121 0.75 -5.66 -12.09
CA VAL A 121 1.82 -5.33 -11.15
C VAL A 121 1.27 -5.00 -9.76
N ALA A 122 2.03 -5.31 -8.72
CA ALA A 122 1.70 -4.95 -7.34
C ALA A 122 1.98 -3.47 -7.03
N GLY A 123 2.75 -2.81 -7.90
CA GLY A 123 3.08 -1.39 -7.78
C GLY A 123 4.22 -0.99 -8.69
N VAL A 124 4.57 0.30 -8.64
CA VAL A 124 5.68 0.90 -9.37
C VAL A 124 6.76 1.33 -8.38
N VAL A 125 8.01 0.94 -8.62
CA VAL A 125 9.16 1.39 -7.83
C VAL A 125 9.82 2.54 -8.57
N LEU A 126 9.82 3.73 -7.96
CA LEU A 126 10.62 4.87 -8.40
C LEU A 126 12.06 4.59 -7.99
N VAL A 127 12.86 4.11 -8.93
CA VAL A 127 14.18 3.52 -8.65
C VAL A 127 15.19 4.60 -8.32
N ASN A 128 15.84 4.47 -7.15
CA ASN A 128 16.99 5.29 -6.76
C ASN A 128 18.31 4.57 -7.02
N THR A 129 18.34 3.25 -6.81
CA THR A 129 19.52 2.42 -7.01
C THR A 129 19.12 1.06 -7.56
N LEU A 130 19.86 0.58 -8.55
CA LEU A 130 19.69 -0.72 -9.16
C LEU A 130 21.04 -1.42 -9.18
N LEU A 131 21.13 -2.58 -8.55
CA LEU A 131 22.35 -3.37 -8.45
C LEU A 131 22.10 -4.77 -9.01
N ARG A 132 23.00 -5.24 -9.86
CA ARG A 132 23.03 -6.64 -10.28
C ARG A 132 23.67 -7.48 -9.18
N THR A 133 22.95 -8.47 -8.67
CA THR A 133 23.46 -9.45 -7.70
C THR A 133 23.91 -10.68 -8.48
N ARG A 134 25.15 -11.10 -8.23
CA ARG A 134 25.70 -12.34 -8.81
C ARG A 134 25.34 -13.54 -7.98
#